data_3cc00aa5965938b44bcdf5ff14346092
#
_entry.id   3cc00aa5965938b44bcdf5ff14346092
#
_cell.length_a   1.000
_cell.length_b   1.000
_cell.length_c   1.000
_cell.angle_alpha   90.00
_cell.angle_beta   90.00
_cell.angle_gamma   90.00
#
_symmetry.space_group_name_H-M   'P 1'
#
loop_
_entity.id
_entity.type
_entity.pdbx_description
1 polymer ?
#
loop_
_entity_poly.entity_id
_entity_poly.type
_entity_poly.pdbx_seq_one_letter_code
_entity_poly.pdbx_strand_id
1 'polypeptide(L)'
;LIISRPNNQLLILDDPNVTFGIKTIDRELGDGETRNVPDVVFAHLGGSAILFFPASVEQTITRAIPYIIAGLAVALGFKTGLFNIGGQGQVYIGATLATWVGFSEIFADVHPAIRLALVLLAGMLGGAFWGMIPGLLKAYTGAHEVINTIMLNFIALRLVDWLVRSTNPVILKDMTSGSFERTPLISDSAKLPTFDNLSLQVFLLAGLFTLVWGLWGIRNKLSGNPLLAIRPVLYALLVVVGGIALQWLAVGGKLHVGLVIVIFSVMFVTWLFNRTTIGFELRTVGANADAARYAGMNVKLNVVLALTLSGMLAGLAGAVEMSGVVHNMQPDFLPGLGFDAIAVALLARNNPRNMVFAGLLWGALLTGNSLMQANAGLSKNLVGIIQALIIMFIAADAIIRTLWRVRKATPEERAASVISKGWGG
;
A
#
# COMPACT_ATOMS: atom_id res chain seq x y z
N LEU A 1 14.58 15.20 30.68
CA LEU A 1 15.02 14.29 29.63
C LEU A 1 15.67 15.09 28.50
N ILE A 2 16.92 14.80 28.20
CA ILE A 2 17.67 15.46 27.10
C ILE A 2 17.69 14.50 25.93
N ILE A 3 17.14 14.90 24.78
CA ILE A 3 17.16 14.12 23.56
C ILE A 3 18.08 14.83 22.57
N SER A 4 19.15 14.15 22.16
CA SER A 4 20.04 14.63 21.10
C SER A 4 19.41 14.35 19.72
N ARG A 5 19.41 15.37 18.86
CA ARG A 5 18.97 15.27 17.47
C ARG A 5 20.14 15.18 16.51
N PRO A 6 19.90 14.67 15.27
CA PRO A 6 20.94 14.61 14.24
C PRO A 6 21.61 15.97 13.93
N ASN A 7 20.93 17.07 14.20
CA ASN A 7 21.44 18.44 13.95
C ASN A 7 22.11 19.07 15.17
N ASN A 8 22.56 18.29 16.15
CA ASN A 8 23.13 18.76 17.41
C ASN A 8 22.22 19.69 18.26
N GLN A 9 20.94 19.75 17.98
CA GLN A 9 19.96 20.44 18.81
C GLN A 9 19.57 19.54 19.99
N LEU A 10 19.82 20.01 21.19
CA LEU A 10 19.37 19.34 22.42
C LEU A 10 17.90 19.70 22.67
N LEU A 11 17.06 18.70 22.76
CA LEU A 11 15.68 18.84 23.21
C LEU A 11 15.67 18.66 24.72
N ILE A 12 15.49 19.77 25.46
CA ILE A 12 15.41 19.73 26.92
C ILE A 12 13.92 19.68 27.27
N LEU A 13 13.50 18.57 27.90
CA LEU A 13 12.12 18.32 28.39
C LEU A 13 12.08 18.45 29.93
N ASP A 14 12.74 19.48 30.46
CA ASP A 14 13.07 19.56 31.90
C ASP A 14 12.11 20.45 32.71
N ASP A 15 10.87 20.63 32.29
CA ASP A 15 9.88 21.22 33.17
C ASP A 15 9.05 20.08 33.84
N PRO A 16 9.30 19.73 35.10
CA PRO A 16 8.58 18.68 35.83
C PRO A 16 7.09 19.00 36.01
N ASN A 17 6.68 20.25 35.80
CA ASN A 17 5.29 20.69 35.92
C ASN A 17 4.49 20.54 34.61
N VAL A 18 5.12 20.26 33.46
CA VAL A 18 4.44 20.06 32.20
C VAL A 18 4.08 18.60 32.04
N THR A 19 2.83 18.26 32.23
CA THR A 19 2.29 16.89 32.07
C THR A 19 2.07 16.53 30.60
N PHE A 20 1.85 17.52 29.73
CA PHE A 20 1.66 17.34 28.28
C PHE A 20 2.17 18.57 27.55
N GLY A 21 2.87 18.38 26.44
CA GLY A 21 3.37 19.46 25.61
C GLY A 21 3.59 19.07 24.15
N ILE A 22 3.53 20.08 23.28
CA ILE A 22 3.86 19.96 21.86
C ILE A 22 5.02 20.91 21.61
N LYS A 23 6.15 20.37 21.15
CA LYS A 23 7.26 21.19 20.67
C LYS A 23 7.15 21.29 19.16
N THR A 24 7.21 22.52 18.67
CA THR A 24 7.11 22.84 17.23
C THR A 24 8.45 23.29 16.70
N ILE A 25 8.63 23.12 15.38
CA ILE A 25 9.74 23.67 14.61
C ILE A 25 9.21 24.36 13.36
N ASP A 26 9.92 25.37 12.92
CA ASP A 26 9.68 25.97 11.62
C ASP A 26 10.32 25.07 10.54
N ARG A 27 9.50 24.61 9.60
CA ARG A 27 9.92 23.77 8.50
C ARG A 27 9.54 24.42 7.18
N GLU A 28 10.51 24.49 6.28
CA GLU A 28 10.29 24.88 4.89
C GLU A 28 9.65 23.68 4.15
N LEU A 29 8.48 23.90 3.57
CA LEU A 29 7.75 22.94 2.75
C LEU A 29 8.18 23.05 1.29
N GLY A 30 7.83 22.06 0.47
CA GLY A 30 8.24 22.00 -0.94
C GLY A 30 7.73 23.13 -1.83
N ASP A 31 6.82 23.95 -1.32
CA ASP A 31 6.31 25.19 -1.95
C ASP A 31 7.11 26.45 -1.58
N GLY A 32 8.13 26.30 -0.73
CA GLY A 32 8.95 27.42 -0.21
C GLY A 32 8.30 28.17 0.96
N GLU A 33 7.11 27.78 1.40
CA GLU A 33 6.51 28.34 2.61
C GLU A 33 7.11 27.72 3.87
N THR A 34 7.40 28.56 4.85
CA THR A 34 7.83 28.11 6.18
C THR A 34 6.61 27.98 7.07
N ARG A 35 6.35 26.76 7.55
CA ARG A 35 5.25 26.48 8.48
C ARG A 35 5.77 25.99 9.82
N ASN A 36 5.14 26.46 10.88
CA ASN A 36 5.38 25.95 12.24
C ASN A 36 4.64 24.63 12.41
N VAL A 37 5.39 23.53 12.49
CA VAL A 37 4.84 22.17 12.53
C VAL A 37 5.22 21.46 13.83
N PRO A 38 4.36 20.55 14.35
CA PRO A 38 4.67 19.75 15.52
C PRO A 38 5.83 18.79 15.22
N ASP A 39 6.84 18.86 16.08
CA ASP A 39 8.04 18.06 15.94
C ASP A 39 8.06 16.90 16.94
N VAL A 40 7.77 17.18 18.21
CA VAL A 40 7.64 16.18 19.26
C VAL A 40 6.44 16.50 20.13
N VAL A 41 5.58 15.51 20.30
CA VAL A 41 4.53 15.52 21.32
C VAL A 41 5.01 14.66 22.48
N PHE A 42 4.93 15.17 23.69
CA PHE A 42 5.35 14.44 24.88
C PHE A 42 4.29 14.48 25.98
N ALA A 43 4.24 13.41 26.75
CA ALA A 43 3.39 13.30 27.95
C ALA A 43 4.18 12.66 29.07
N HIS A 44 4.09 13.22 30.26
CA HIS A 44 4.64 12.63 31.49
C HIS A 44 3.55 11.85 32.21
N LEU A 45 3.77 10.55 32.40
CA LEU A 45 2.86 9.65 33.07
C LEU A 45 3.64 8.81 34.09
N GLY A 46 3.42 9.07 35.39
CA GLY A 46 3.95 8.23 36.47
C GLY A 46 5.48 8.04 36.47
N GLY A 47 6.24 9.09 36.16
CA GLY A 47 7.71 9.04 36.15
C GLY A 47 8.31 8.55 34.79
N SER A 48 7.47 8.25 33.81
CA SER A 48 7.88 7.89 32.44
C SER A 48 7.46 8.97 31.46
N ALA A 49 8.30 9.27 30.48
CA ALA A 49 7.95 10.17 29.38
C ALA A 49 7.58 9.36 28.13
N ILE A 50 6.39 9.59 27.59
CA ILE A 50 5.95 9.06 26.31
C ILE A 50 6.22 10.13 25.26
N LEU A 51 6.95 9.76 24.21
CA LEU A 51 7.32 10.65 23.12
C LEU A 51 6.66 10.16 21.82
N PHE A 52 6.07 11.09 21.09
CA PHE A 52 5.46 10.84 19.80
C PHE A 52 6.08 11.78 18.77
N PHE A 53 6.57 11.21 17.67
CA PHE A 53 7.22 11.93 16.58
C PHE A 53 6.33 11.92 15.33
N PRO A 54 5.55 12.97 15.07
CA PRO A 54 4.62 13.03 13.94
C PRO A 54 5.30 12.75 12.58
N ALA A 55 6.48 13.32 12.34
CA ALA A 55 7.23 13.11 11.10
C ALA A 55 7.62 11.64 10.86
N SER A 56 7.93 10.88 11.91
CA SER A 56 8.24 9.45 11.79
C SER A 56 7.00 8.62 11.47
N VAL A 57 5.85 9.01 12.02
CA VAL A 57 4.57 8.34 11.73
C VAL A 57 4.10 8.68 10.32
N GLU A 58 4.21 9.94 9.90
CA GLU A 58 3.95 10.35 8.52
C GLU A 58 4.76 9.52 7.52
N GLN A 59 6.09 9.42 7.72
CA GLN A 59 6.96 8.63 6.87
C GLN A 59 6.60 7.14 6.87
N THR A 60 6.23 6.60 8.03
CA THR A 60 5.80 5.20 8.18
C THR A 60 4.56 4.93 7.34
N ILE A 61 3.55 5.79 7.42
CA ILE A 61 2.31 5.66 6.65
C ILE A 61 2.59 5.81 5.16
N THR A 62 3.33 6.84 4.76
CA THR A 62 3.66 7.11 3.35
C THR A 62 4.39 5.91 2.72
N ARG A 63 5.41 5.38 3.41
CA ARG A 63 6.15 4.20 2.95
C ARG A 63 5.30 2.92 2.93
N ALA A 64 4.31 2.80 3.80
CA ALA A 64 3.43 1.63 3.84
C ALA A 64 2.48 1.54 2.63
N ILE A 65 2.11 2.67 2.02
CA ILE A 65 1.12 2.76 0.94
C ILE A 65 1.41 1.78 -0.21
N PRO A 66 2.56 1.82 -0.91
CA PRO A 66 2.83 0.93 -2.02
C PRO A 66 2.91 -0.54 -1.60
N TYR A 67 3.43 -0.82 -0.40
CA TYR A 67 3.54 -2.19 0.13
C TYR A 67 2.19 -2.81 0.46
N ILE A 68 1.22 -2.02 0.95
CA ILE A 68 -0.14 -2.51 1.19
C ILE A 68 -0.81 -2.88 -0.13
N ILE A 69 -0.73 -2.02 -1.14
CA ILE A 69 -1.37 -2.25 -2.44
C ILE A 69 -0.70 -3.43 -3.17
N ALA A 70 0.63 -3.48 -3.18
CA ALA A 70 1.37 -4.61 -3.75
C ALA A 70 1.15 -5.91 -2.97
N GLY A 71 1.03 -5.84 -1.64
CA GLY A 71 0.67 -6.98 -0.79
C GLY A 71 -0.74 -7.52 -1.11
N LEU A 72 -1.71 -6.64 -1.40
CA LEU A 72 -3.04 -7.06 -1.88
C LEU A 72 -2.96 -7.78 -3.23
N ALA A 73 -2.08 -7.31 -4.15
CA ALA A 73 -1.83 -7.96 -5.42
C ALA A 73 -1.33 -9.40 -5.23
N VAL A 74 -0.35 -9.60 -4.36
CA VAL A 74 0.18 -10.93 -4.02
C VAL A 74 -0.87 -11.80 -3.32
N ALA A 75 -1.59 -11.24 -2.35
CA ALA A 75 -2.64 -11.97 -1.62
C ALA A 75 -3.77 -12.44 -2.55
N LEU A 76 -4.08 -11.68 -3.60
CA LEU A 76 -5.03 -12.07 -4.63
C LEU A 76 -4.53 -13.33 -5.35
N GLY A 77 -3.28 -13.33 -5.81
CA GLY A 77 -2.65 -14.51 -6.40
C GLY A 77 -2.71 -15.74 -5.49
N PHE A 78 -2.26 -15.61 -4.24
CA PHE A 78 -2.24 -16.72 -3.28
C PHE A 78 -3.63 -17.31 -2.98
N LYS A 79 -4.66 -16.45 -2.88
CA LYS A 79 -6.04 -16.92 -2.69
C LYS A 79 -6.61 -17.67 -3.89
N THR A 80 -6.04 -17.48 -5.06
CA THR A 80 -6.40 -18.17 -6.29
C THR A 80 -5.48 -19.36 -6.60
N GLY A 81 -4.63 -19.75 -5.64
CA GLY A 81 -3.70 -20.87 -5.77
C GLY A 81 -2.53 -20.61 -6.72
N LEU A 82 -2.27 -19.34 -7.07
CA LEU A 82 -1.21 -18.94 -7.99
C LEU A 82 -0.12 -18.14 -7.27
N PHE A 83 1.12 -18.47 -7.53
CA PHE A 83 2.29 -17.75 -7.00
C PHE A 83 2.71 -16.64 -7.99
N ASN A 84 2.19 -15.42 -7.79
CA ASN A 84 2.65 -14.26 -8.55
C ASN A 84 3.88 -13.64 -7.89
N ILE A 85 5.08 -14.07 -8.32
CA ILE A 85 6.36 -13.44 -7.92
C ILE A 85 6.70 -12.27 -8.87
N GLY A 86 5.90 -12.05 -9.91
CA GLY A 86 6.07 -11.02 -10.94
C GLY A 86 5.71 -9.60 -10.50
N GLY A 87 5.38 -9.41 -9.22
CA GLY A 87 4.94 -8.11 -8.70
C GLY A 87 5.89 -6.97 -9.00
N GLN A 88 7.21 -7.22 -8.95
CA GLN A 88 8.23 -6.20 -9.25
C GLN A 88 8.10 -5.68 -10.67
N GLY A 89 8.03 -6.56 -11.67
CA GLY A 89 7.89 -6.16 -13.08
C GLY A 89 6.56 -5.47 -13.36
N GLN A 90 5.48 -5.93 -12.73
CA GLN A 90 4.14 -5.33 -12.85
C GLN A 90 4.12 -3.90 -12.28
N VAL A 91 4.79 -3.66 -11.14
CA VAL A 91 4.98 -2.33 -10.55
C VAL A 91 5.75 -1.43 -11.51
N TYR A 92 6.87 -1.93 -12.08
CA TYR A 92 7.73 -1.16 -12.98
C TYR A 92 7.01 -0.74 -14.27
N ILE A 93 6.33 -1.67 -14.94
CA ILE A 93 5.59 -1.36 -16.17
C ILE A 93 4.42 -0.42 -15.86
N GLY A 94 3.69 -0.66 -14.76
CA GLY A 94 2.63 0.22 -14.31
C GLY A 94 3.12 1.64 -14.01
N ALA A 95 4.21 1.78 -13.23
CA ALA A 95 4.83 3.06 -12.92
C ALA A 95 5.31 3.79 -14.19
N THR A 96 5.92 3.07 -15.13
CA THR A 96 6.42 3.65 -16.38
C THR A 96 5.28 4.23 -17.23
N LEU A 97 4.16 3.50 -17.41
CA LEU A 97 3.00 4.01 -18.13
C LEU A 97 2.32 5.16 -17.39
N ALA A 98 2.22 5.09 -16.07
CA ALA A 98 1.72 6.18 -15.24
C ALA A 98 2.57 7.45 -15.41
N THR A 99 3.89 7.31 -15.38
CA THR A 99 4.83 8.41 -15.58
C THR A 99 4.71 9.02 -16.98
N TRP A 100 4.60 8.18 -18.00
CA TRP A 100 4.42 8.65 -19.39
C TRP A 100 3.16 9.51 -19.54
N VAL A 101 2.02 9.08 -19.00
CA VAL A 101 0.80 9.88 -18.99
C VAL A 101 0.99 11.14 -18.15
N GLY A 102 1.74 11.05 -17.05
CA GLY A 102 1.99 12.14 -16.12
C GLY A 102 2.79 13.30 -16.69
N PHE A 103 3.79 13.06 -17.54
CA PHE A 103 4.58 14.12 -18.17
C PHE A 103 4.17 14.43 -19.60
N SER A 104 3.38 13.58 -20.28
CA SER A 104 3.02 13.77 -21.68
C SER A 104 2.24 15.06 -21.93
N GLU A 105 2.67 15.83 -22.91
CA GLU A 105 2.00 17.05 -23.36
C GLU A 105 0.62 16.79 -23.97
N ILE A 106 0.36 15.58 -24.45
CA ILE A 106 -0.95 15.16 -24.98
C ILE A 106 -2.08 15.41 -23.95
N PHE A 107 -1.75 15.33 -22.66
CA PHE A 107 -2.68 15.51 -21.56
C PHE A 107 -2.51 16.85 -20.84
N ALA A 108 -1.81 17.82 -21.43
CA ALA A 108 -1.51 19.11 -20.78
C ALA A 108 -2.78 19.91 -20.47
N ASP A 109 -3.73 19.96 -21.40
CA ASP A 109 -4.97 20.72 -21.27
C ASP A 109 -6.10 19.97 -20.54
N VAL A 110 -5.84 18.74 -20.07
CA VAL A 110 -6.84 17.93 -19.36
C VAL A 110 -6.97 18.43 -17.92
N HIS A 111 -8.22 18.51 -17.46
CA HIS A 111 -8.49 18.90 -16.06
C HIS A 111 -7.67 18.04 -15.05
N PRO A 112 -7.05 18.63 -14.03
CA PRO A 112 -6.13 17.93 -13.11
C PRO A 112 -6.69 16.63 -12.53
N ALA A 113 -7.95 16.61 -12.10
CA ALA A 113 -8.58 15.42 -11.55
C ALA A 113 -8.71 14.28 -12.59
N ILE A 114 -8.96 14.62 -13.86
CA ILE A 114 -9.06 13.63 -14.95
C ILE A 114 -7.65 13.13 -15.30
N ARG A 115 -6.67 14.03 -15.38
CA ARG A 115 -5.27 13.65 -15.65
C ARG A 115 -4.74 12.69 -14.58
N LEU A 116 -4.97 13.00 -13.31
CA LEU A 116 -4.60 12.10 -12.20
C LEU A 116 -5.30 10.74 -12.31
N ALA A 117 -6.60 10.71 -12.64
CA ALA A 117 -7.33 9.47 -12.87
C ALA A 117 -6.73 8.65 -14.03
N LEU A 118 -6.34 9.32 -15.14
CA LEU A 118 -5.67 8.67 -16.27
C LEU A 118 -4.31 8.11 -15.88
N VAL A 119 -3.53 8.81 -15.08
CA VAL A 119 -2.23 8.33 -14.53
C VAL A 119 -2.43 7.03 -13.75
N LEU A 120 -3.39 7.01 -12.83
CA LEU A 120 -3.67 5.82 -12.03
C LEU A 120 -4.19 4.66 -12.89
N LEU A 121 -5.10 4.96 -13.84
CA LEU A 121 -5.61 3.96 -14.80
C LEU A 121 -4.49 3.41 -15.69
N ALA A 122 -3.59 4.26 -16.18
CA ALA A 122 -2.45 3.82 -17.00
C ALA A 122 -1.55 2.86 -16.21
N GLY A 123 -1.30 3.15 -14.93
CA GLY A 123 -0.57 2.25 -14.05
C GLY A 123 -1.27 0.91 -13.84
N MET A 124 -2.57 0.95 -13.58
CA MET A 124 -3.40 -0.26 -13.45
C MET A 124 -3.39 -1.10 -14.73
N LEU A 125 -3.56 -0.47 -15.89
CA LEU A 125 -3.58 -1.16 -17.18
C LEU A 125 -2.21 -1.73 -17.55
N GLY A 126 -1.13 -0.99 -17.27
CA GLY A 126 0.24 -1.46 -17.49
C GLY A 126 0.57 -2.69 -16.65
N GLY A 127 0.26 -2.64 -15.38
CA GLY A 127 0.42 -3.80 -14.48
C GLY A 127 -0.47 -4.96 -14.85
N ALA A 128 -1.74 -4.71 -15.23
CA ALA A 128 -2.69 -5.72 -15.70
C ALA A 128 -2.19 -6.43 -16.97
N PHE A 129 -1.74 -5.65 -17.95
CA PHE A 129 -1.17 -6.18 -19.20
C PHE A 129 0.04 -7.07 -18.91
N TRP A 130 0.98 -6.60 -18.05
CA TRP A 130 2.16 -7.37 -17.71
C TRP A 130 1.83 -8.64 -16.91
N GLY A 131 0.83 -8.59 -16.03
CA GLY A 131 0.33 -9.74 -15.28
C GLY A 131 -0.48 -10.72 -16.12
N MET A 132 -1.12 -10.25 -17.20
CA MET A 132 -1.87 -11.09 -18.13
C MET A 132 -0.96 -12.06 -18.89
N ILE A 133 0.26 -11.65 -19.24
CA ILE A 133 1.21 -12.50 -20.00
C ILE A 133 1.46 -13.84 -19.31
N PRO A 134 1.93 -13.91 -18.05
CA PRO A 134 2.15 -15.19 -17.37
C PRO A 134 0.84 -15.94 -17.11
N GLY A 135 -0.29 -15.22 -16.99
CA GLY A 135 -1.63 -15.81 -16.91
C GLY A 135 -1.99 -16.60 -18.16
N LEU A 136 -1.78 -16.02 -19.33
CA LEU A 136 -1.99 -16.70 -20.62
C LEU A 136 -1.04 -17.90 -20.79
N LEU A 137 0.25 -17.71 -20.51
CA LEU A 137 1.23 -18.78 -20.59
C LEU A 137 0.83 -19.97 -19.69
N LYS A 138 0.46 -19.70 -18.42
CA LYS A 138 -0.01 -20.75 -17.50
C LYS A 138 -1.27 -21.44 -18.00
N ALA A 139 -2.27 -20.69 -18.44
CA ALA A 139 -3.58 -21.22 -18.79
C ALA A 139 -3.58 -22.04 -20.09
N TYR A 140 -2.74 -21.69 -21.07
CA TYR A 140 -2.75 -22.31 -22.39
C TYR A 140 -1.59 -23.25 -22.66
N THR A 141 -0.42 -23.00 -22.09
CA THR A 141 0.77 -23.86 -22.29
C THR A 141 1.09 -24.72 -21.07
N GLY A 142 0.45 -24.47 -19.92
CA GLY A 142 0.77 -25.16 -18.68
C GLY A 142 2.12 -24.75 -18.06
N ALA A 143 2.76 -23.71 -18.59
CA ALA A 143 4.05 -23.24 -18.10
C ALA A 143 3.99 -22.88 -16.60
N HIS A 144 5.12 -23.07 -15.88
CA HIS A 144 5.16 -22.83 -14.45
C HIS A 144 5.12 -21.32 -14.15
N GLU A 145 4.08 -20.88 -13.44
CA GLU A 145 3.83 -19.43 -13.20
C GLU A 145 4.96 -18.76 -12.48
N VAL A 146 5.60 -19.42 -11.51
CA VAL A 146 6.72 -18.87 -10.73
C VAL A 146 7.90 -18.52 -11.63
N ILE A 147 8.29 -19.43 -12.54
CA ILE A 147 9.41 -19.22 -13.45
C ILE A 147 9.09 -18.08 -14.40
N ASN A 148 7.89 -18.10 -15.01
CA ASN A 148 7.47 -17.07 -15.96
C ASN A 148 7.42 -15.68 -15.31
N THR A 149 6.85 -15.58 -14.10
CA THR A 149 6.73 -14.30 -13.41
C THR A 149 8.06 -13.75 -12.97
N ILE A 150 9.02 -14.59 -12.52
CA ILE A 150 10.39 -14.17 -12.21
C ILE A 150 11.11 -13.69 -13.48
N MET A 151 11.03 -14.42 -14.58
CA MET A 151 11.66 -14.02 -15.84
C MET A 151 11.11 -12.68 -16.34
N LEU A 152 9.79 -12.48 -16.25
CA LEU A 152 9.15 -11.22 -16.62
C LEU A 152 9.57 -10.04 -15.73
N ASN A 153 9.96 -10.26 -14.47
CA ASN A 153 10.57 -9.20 -13.67
C ASN A 153 11.86 -8.70 -14.30
N PHE A 154 12.78 -9.62 -14.67
CA PHE A 154 14.04 -9.23 -15.31
C PHE A 154 13.82 -8.53 -16.65
N ILE A 155 12.86 -9.01 -17.45
CA ILE A 155 12.52 -8.36 -18.72
C ILE A 155 11.97 -6.96 -18.47
N ALA A 156 11.05 -6.78 -17.50
CA ALA A 156 10.50 -5.46 -17.16
C ALA A 156 11.59 -4.49 -16.71
N LEU A 157 12.48 -4.93 -15.80
CA LEU A 157 13.59 -4.12 -15.31
C LEU A 157 14.49 -3.65 -16.46
N ARG A 158 14.90 -4.58 -17.34
CA ARG A 158 15.75 -4.25 -18.49
C ARG A 158 15.05 -3.38 -19.53
N LEU A 159 13.75 -3.64 -19.77
CA LEU A 159 12.95 -2.83 -20.67
C LEU A 159 12.86 -1.38 -20.17
N VAL A 160 12.52 -1.19 -18.89
CA VAL A 160 12.40 0.15 -18.30
C VAL A 160 13.76 0.86 -18.25
N ASP A 161 14.82 0.14 -17.87
CA ASP A 161 16.18 0.66 -17.90
C ASP A 161 16.56 1.17 -19.32
N TRP A 162 16.29 0.38 -20.35
CA TRP A 162 16.49 0.78 -21.74
C TRP A 162 15.63 1.99 -22.14
N LEU A 163 14.35 2.03 -21.79
CA LEU A 163 13.45 3.14 -22.09
C LEU A 163 13.92 4.46 -21.49
N VAL A 164 14.44 4.42 -20.26
CA VAL A 164 14.89 5.61 -19.52
C VAL A 164 16.28 6.06 -19.92
N ARG A 165 17.19 5.13 -20.33
CA ARG A 165 18.58 5.44 -20.68
C ARG A 165 18.78 5.76 -22.16
N SER A 166 17.90 5.28 -23.04
CA SER A 166 18.07 5.41 -24.50
C SER A 166 18.21 6.86 -24.93
N THR A 167 19.30 7.12 -25.69
CA THR A 167 19.60 8.45 -26.25
C THR A 167 19.47 8.46 -27.78
N ASN A 168 19.47 7.30 -28.43
CA ASN A 168 19.30 7.16 -29.86
C ASN A 168 18.55 5.85 -30.21
N PRO A 169 17.22 5.87 -30.42
CA PRO A 169 16.36 7.04 -30.27
C PRO A 169 16.11 7.44 -28.80
N VAL A 170 15.83 8.70 -28.53
CA VAL A 170 15.32 9.15 -27.23
C VAL A 170 13.89 8.65 -27.08
N ILE A 171 13.59 7.90 -26.03
CA ILE A 171 12.25 7.33 -25.80
C ILE A 171 11.59 8.02 -24.60
N LEU A 172 12.12 7.82 -23.40
CA LEU A 172 11.57 8.39 -22.18
C LEU A 172 12.59 9.22 -21.37
N LYS A 173 13.85 9.33 -21.86
CA LYS A 173 14.92 10.05 -21.17
C LYS A 173 14.66 11.56 -21.14
N ASP A 174 14.85 12.17 -19.98
CA ASP A 174 14.92 13.61 -19.82
C ASP A 174 16.27 14.14 -20.31
N MET A 175 16.30 14.78 -21.48
CA MET A 175 17.52 15.34 -22.07
C MET A 175 18.02 16.60 -21.36
N THR A 176 17.20 17.19 -20.49
CA THR A 176 17.56 18.40 -19.73
C THR A 176 18.24 18.08 -18.39
N SER A 177 18.16 16.81 -17.96
CA SER A 177 18.67 16.36 -16.65
C SER A 177 20.18 16.19 -16.54
N GLY A 178 20.92 16.49 -17.60
CA GLY A 178 22.39 16.31 -17.63
C GLY A 178 22.80 14.84 -17.53
N SER A 179 23.60 14.51 -16.51
CA SER A 179 24.09 13.14 -16.29
C SER A 179 23.10 12.21 -15.58
N PHE A 180 21.97 12.71 -15.11
CA PHE A 180 20.99 11.87 -14.41
C PHE A 180 20.12 11.09 -15.39
N GLU A 181 20.03 9.79 -15.18
CA GLU A 181 19.21 8.89 -15.98
C GLU A 181 17.80 8.82 -15.39
N ARG A 182 16.91 9.63 -15.91
CA ARG A 182 15.51 9.71 -15.47
C ARG A 182 14.61 10.17 -16.60
N THR A 183 13.30 9.97 -16.41
CA THR A 183 12.29 10.60 -17.26
C THR A 183 12.08 12.07 -16.85
N PRO A 184 11.42 12.89 -17.69
CA PRO A 184 10.90 14.18 -17.25
C PRO A 184 10.05 14.04 -15.98
N LEU A 185 9.99 15.11 -15.18
CA LEU A 185 9.08 15.18 -14.03
C LEU A 185 7.63 15.16 -14.51
N ILE A 186 6.79 14.44 -13.79
CA ILE A 186 5.35 14.50 -14.05
C ILE A 186 4.83 15.91 -13.73
N SER A 187 3.84 16.35 -14.47
CA SER A 187 3.18 17.65 -14.26
C SER A 187 2.52 17.71 -12.88
N ASP A 188 2.41 18.90 -12.29
CA ASP A 188 1.76 19.09 -10.98
C ASP A 188 0.31 18.62 -10.98
N SER A 189 -0.38 18.70 -12.12
CA SER A 189 -1.73 18.17 -12.29
C SER A 189 -1.82 16.64 -12.25
N ALA A 190 -0.68 15.94 -12.37
CA ALA A 190 -0.57 14.49 -12.29
C ALA A 190 -0.11 13.97 -10.93
N LYS A 191 0.26 14.89 -10.01
CA LYS A 191 0.68 14.54 -8.65
C LYS A 191 -0.53 14.28 -7.76
N LEU A 192 -0.39 13.33 -6.84
CA LEU A 192 -1.38 13.12 -5.78
C LEU A 192 -1.34 14.28 -4.79
N PRO A 193 -2.49 14.88 -4.48
CA PRO A 193 -2.55 15.91 -3.44
C PRO A 193 -2.06 15.38 -2.09
N THR A 194 -1.33 16.20 -1.37
CA THR A 194 -0.88 15.91 0.00
C THR A 194 -1.90 16.43 1.01
N PHE A 195 -2.00 15.81 2.18
CA PHE A 195 -3.02 16.15 3.19
C PHE A 195 -2.82 17.54 3.77
N ASP A 196 -1.59 18.05 3.83
CA ASP A 196 -1.27 19.40 4.28
C ASP A 196 -1.84 20.48 3.35
N ASN A 197 -1.98 20.21 2.06
CA ASN A 197 -2.51 21.12 1.05
C ASN A 197 -4.04 21.03 0.88
N LEU A 198 -4.70 20.06 1.54
CA LEU A 198 -6.15 19.92 1.47
C LEU A 198 -6.84 20.91 2.41
N SER A 199 -7.81 21.66 1.87
CA SER A 199 -8.62 22.56 2.70
C SER A 199 -9.59 21.77 3.60
N LEU A 200 -9.95 22.35 4.76
CA LEU A 200 -10.96 21.79 5.66
C LEU A 200 -12.29 21.50 4.94
N GLN A 201 -12.62 22.30 3.94
CA GLN A 201 -13.84 22.11 3.13
C GLN A 201 -13.90 20.74 2.45
N VAL A 202 -12.76 20.21 1.99
CA VAL A 202 -12.70 18.87 1.36
C VAL A 202 -13.11 17.79 2.36
N PHE A 203 -12.63 17.86 3.61
CA PHE A 203 -13.00 16.87 4.64
C PHE A 203 -14.47 17.00 5.04
N LEU A 204 -15.00 18.23 5.13
CA LEU A 204 -16.43 18.48 5.41
C LEU A 204 -17.31 17.96 4.28
N LEU A 205 -16.94 18.18 3.00
CA LEU A 205 -17.67 17.68 1.85
C LEU A 205 -17.62 16.12 1.79
N ALA A 206 -16.46 15.53 2.05
CA ALA A 206 -16.32 14.07 2.12
C ALA A 206 -17.15 13.47 3.25
N GLY A 207 -17.19 14.11 4.42
CA GLY A 207 -18.05 13.73 5.54
C GLY A 207 -19.52 13.84 5.19
N LEU A 208 -19.95 14.96 4.59
CA LEU A 208 -21.32 15.17 4.12
C LEU A 208 -21.73 14.10 3.08
N PHE A 209 -20.85 13.84 2.10
CA PHE A 209 -21.10 12.78 1.11
C PHE A 209 -21.27 11.41 1.77
N THR A 210 -20.41 11.06 2.72
CA THR A 210 -20.48 9.81 3.48
C THR A 210 -21.80 9.70 4.27
N LEU A 211 -22.24 10.80 4.88
CA LEU A 211 -23.50 10.88 5.62
C LEU A 211 -24.70 10.67 4.69
N VAL A 212 -24.76 11.44 3.60
CA VAL A 212 -25.87 11.38 2.63
C VAL A 212 -25.95 9.99 2.00
N TRP A 213 -24.83 9.45 1.54
CA TRP A 213 -24.75 8.11 0.95
C TRP A 213 -25.17 7.03 1.95
N GLY A 214 -24.67 7.11 3.18
CA GLY A 214 -25.00 6.17 4.24
C GLY A 214 -26.49 6.20 4.61
N LEU A 215 -27.08 7.40 4.76
CA LEU A 215 -28.51 7.57 5.04
C LEU A 215 -29.35 7.08 3.86
N TRP A 216 -28.95 7.38 2.62
CA TRP A 216 -29.65 6.90 1.43
C TRP A 216 -29.67 5.36 1.37
N GLY A 217 -28.54 4.70 1.71
CA GLY A 217 -28.43 3.23 1.74
C GLY A 217 -29.35 2.53 2.76
N ILE A 218 -29.70 3.23 3.85
CA ILE A 218 -30.53 2.68 4.92
C ILE A 218 -31.97 3.28 4.97
N ARG A 219 -32.32 4.16 4.02
CA ARG A 219 -33.55 4.94 4.03
C ARG A 219 -34.83 4.11 4.27
N ASN A 220 -34.91 2.91 3.67
CA ASN A 220 -36.05 2.02 3.79
C ASN A 220 -36.15 1.33 5.17
N LYS A 221 -35.07 1.36 5.97
CA LYS A 221 -35.00 0.76 7.30
C LYS A 221 -35.12 1.81 8.41
N LEU A 222 -34.98 3.09 8.10
CA LEU A 222 -35.05 4.20 9.06
C LEU A 222 -36.42 4.39 9.66
N SER A 223 -37.47 4.13 8.89
CA SER A 223 -38.88 4.24 9.37
C SER A 223 -39.21 3.24 10.50
N GLY A 224 -38.50 2.10 10.53
CA GLY A 224 -38.66 1.08 11.57
C GLY A 224 -37.72 1.22 12.76
N ASN A 225 -36.56 1.84 12.57
CA ASN A 225 -35.55 2.01 13.64
C ASN A 225 -34.63 3.22 13.36
N PRO A 226 -34.93 4.39 13.95
CA PRO A 226 -34.15 5.61 13.74
C PRO A 226 -32.73 5.52 14.27
N LEU A 227 -32.41 4.62 15.21
CA LEU A 227 -31.05 4.43 15.74
C LEU A 227 -30.08 3.92 14.69
N LEU A 228 -30.55 3.37 13.57
CA LEU A 228 -29.71 2.98 12.45
C LEU A 228 -28.96 4.17 11.81
N ALA A 229 -29.50 5.40 11.96
CA ALA A 229 -28.84 6.63 11.48
C ALA A 229 -27.54 6.95 12.20
N ILE A 230 -27.31 6.40 13.39
CA ILE A 230 -26.07 6.62 14.15
C ILE A 230 -24.83 6.15 13.36
N ARG A 231 -24.93 5.04 12.63
CA ARG A 231 -23.79 4.48 11.87
C ARG A 231 -23.28 5.42 10.78
N PRO A 232 -24.12 5.94 9.84
CA PRO A 232 -23.67 6.94 8.86
C PRO A 232 -23.10 8.21 9.50
N VAL A 233 -23.68 8.67 10.60
CA VAL A 233 -23.19 9.84 11.34
C VAL A 233 -21.80 9.57 11.91
N LEU A 234 -21.58 8.42 12.53
CA LEU A 234 -20.26 8.02 13.05
C LEU A 234 -19.23 7.91 11.93
N TYR A 235 -19.59 7.34 10.78
CA TYR A 235 -18.68 7.27 9.64
C TYR A 235 -18.35 8.65 9.06
N ALA A 236 -19.32 9.53 8.94
CA ALA A 236 -19.08 10.91 8.52
C ALA A 236 -18.15 11.66 9.49
N LEU A 237 -18.40 11.52 10.79
CA LEU A 237 -17.56 12.09 11.83
C LEU A 237 -16.13 11.53 11.74
N LEU A 238 -15.99 10.23 11.57
CA LEU A 238 -14.68 9.57 11.42
C LEU A 238 -13.93 10.09 10.20
N VAL A 239 -14.60 10.33 9.08
CA VAL A 239 -13.98 10.89 7.86
C VAL A 239 -13.49 12.32 8.12
N VAL A 240 -14.29 13.17 8.77
CA VAL A 240 -13.89 14.56 9.06
C VAL A 240 -12.78 14.62 10.08
N VAL A 241 -12.95 13.98 11.24
CA VAL A 241 -11.95 13.99 12.32
C VAL A 241 -10.67 13.27 11.88
N GLY A 242 -10.82 12.15 11.18
CA GLY A 242 -9.68 11.41 10.63
C GLY A 242 -8.92 12.23 9.59
N GLY A 243 -9.62 12.97 8.72
CA GLY A 243 -9.01 13.87 7.74
C GLY A 243 -8.22 15.00 8.40
N ILE A 244 -8.79 15.64 9.41
CA ILE A 244 -8.11 16.71 10.19
C ILE A 244 -6.89 16.12 10.93
N ALA A 245 -7.02 14.92 11.52
CA ALA A 245 -5.90 14.26 12.18
C ALA A 245 -4.76 13.91 11.21
N LEU A 246 -5.09 13.45 9.99
CA LEU A 246 -4.10 13.18 8.95
C LEU A 246 -3.44 14.48 8.44
N GLN A 247 -4.20 15.56 8.33
CA GLN A 247 -3.65 16.88 8.00
C GLN A 247 -2.66 17.35 9.07
N TRP A 248 -3.04 17.22 10.35
CA TRP A 248 -2.15 17.54 11.46
C TRP A 248 -0.89 16.68 11.49
N LEU A 249 -1.01 15.39 11.06
CA LEU A 249 0.11 14.46 11.00
C LEU A 249 1.04 14.71 9.80
N ALA A 250 0.54 15.35 8.75
CA ALA A 250 1.27 15.62 7.50
C ALA A 250 2.29 16.77 7.66
N VAL A 251 3.18 16.64 8.67
CA VAL A 251 4.16 17.67 9.05
C VAL A 251 5.33 17.80 8.08
N GLY A 252 5.58 16.79 7.24
CA GLY A 252 6.64 16.76 6.24
C GLY A 252 6.17 17.00 4.81
N GLY A 253 4.86 17.22 4.60
CA GLY A 253 4.27 17.42 3.28
C GLY A 253 4.40 16.20 2.35
N LYS A 254 4.56 14.99 2.91
CA LYS A 254 4.74 13.75 2.14
C LYS A 254 3.55 12.81 2.20
N LEU A 255 2.67 12.99 3.18
CA LEU A 255 1.48 12.17 3.31
C LEU A 255 0.45 12.60 2.27
N HIS A 256 0.24 11.76 1.28
CA HIS A 256 -0.63 12.03 0.13
C HIS A 256 -1.90 11.19 0.13
N VAL A 257 -2.88 11.61 -0.67
CA VAL A 257 -4.21 10.96 -0.83
C VAL A 257 -4.10 9.49 -1.29
N GLY A 258 -2.94 8.99 -1.65
CA GLY A 258 -2.68 7.56 -1.87
C GLY A 258 -3.13 6.65 -0.73
N LEU A 259 -3.18 7.15 0.52
CA LEU A 259 -3.77 6.43 1.65
C LEU A 259 -5.27 6.12 1.43
N VAL A 260 -6.01 7.03 0.81
CA VAL A 260 -7.41 6.81 0.44
C VAL A 260 -7.51 5.72 -0.62
N ILE A 261 -6.59 5.71 -1.60
CA ILE A 261 -6.50 4.65 -2.62
C ILE A 261 -6.24 3.29 -1.98
N VAL A 262 -5.39 3.22 -0.93
CA VAL A 262 -5.19 1.99 -0.13
C VAL A 262 -6.51 1.50 0.46
N ILE A 263 -7.28 2.38 1.11
CA ILE A 263 -8.56 2.02 1.72
C ILE A 263 -9.52 1.47 0.66
N PHE A 264 -9.64 2.15 -0.49
CA PHE A 264 -10.46 1.67 -1.61
C PHE A 264 -9.95 0.32 -2.16
N SER A 265 -8.65 0.12 -2.28
CA SER A 265 -8.07 -1.14 -2.75
C SER A 265 -8.37 -2.30 -1.80
N VAL A 266 -8.25 -2.07 -0.48
CA VAL A 266 -8.61 -3.06 0.56
C VAL A 266 -10.11 -3.39 0.51
N MET A 267 -10.95 -2.36 0.37
CA MET A 267 -12.40 -2.54 0.24
C MET A 267 -12.76 -3.29 -1.04
N PHE A 268 -12.16 -2.92 -2.16
CA PHE A 268 -12.36 -3.57 -3.46
C PHE A 268 -12.00 -5.05 -3.42
N VAL A 269 -10.79 -5.40 -2.93
CA VAL A 269 -10.35 -6.80 -2.85
C VAL A 269 -11.22 -7.59 -1.86
N THR A 270 -11.61 -6.97 -0.74
CA THR A 270 -12.52 -7.60 0.23
C THR A 270 -13.91 -7.85 -0.38
N TRP A 271 -14.45 -6.88 -1.11
CA TRP A 271 -15.72 -6.99 -1.82
C TRP A 271 -15.64 -8.03 -2.94
N LEU A 272 -14.59 -7.98 -3.76
CA LEU A 272 -14.34 -8.91 -4.85
C LEU A 272 -14.43 -10.36 -4.33
N PHE A 273 -13.68 -10.69 -3.28
CA PHE A 273 -13.67 -12.05 -2.77
C PHE A 273 -14.94 -12.48 -2.03
N ASN A 274 -15.63 -11.57 -1.34
CA ASN A 274 -16.71 -11.95 -0.43
C ASN A 274 -18.10 -11.71 -1.00
N ARG A 275 -18.23 -10.93 -2.08
CA ARG A 275 -19.53 -10.46 -2.58
C ARG A 275 -19.73 -10.66 -4.09
N THR A 276 -18.73 -11.20 -4.82
CA THR A 276 -18.84 -11.39 -6.28
C THR A 276 -18.73 -12.84 -6.69
N THR A 277 -19.36 -13.20 -7.80
CA THR A 277 -19.24 -14.53 -8.43
C THR A 277 -17.82 -14.78 -8.92
N ILE A 278 -17.17 -13.77 -9.50
CA ILE A 278 -15.76 -13.84 -9.93
C ILE A 278 -14.86 -14.21 -8.74
N GLY A 279 -15.01 -13.54 -7.61
CA GLY A 279 -14.22 -13.85 -6.42
C GLY A 279 -14.53 -15.23 -5.83
N PHE A 280 -15.74 -15.73 -5.97
CA PHE A 280 -16.09 -17.10 -5.62
C PHE A 280 -15.37 -18.10 -6.55
N GLU A 281 -15.47 -17.91 -7.87
CA GLU A 281 -14.80 -18.79 -8.85
C GLU A 281 -13.28 -18.81 -8.65
N LEU A 282 -12.65 -17.64 -8.49
CA LEU A 282 -11.22 -17.50 -8.23
C LEU A 282 -10.78 -18.33 -7.00
N ARG A 283 -11.52 -18.27 -5.90
CA ARG A 283 -11.22 -19.06 -4.69
C ARG A 283 -11.46 -20.55 -4.90
N THR A 284 -12.51 -20.93 -5.63
CA THR A 284 -12.83 -22.33 -5.90
C THR A 284 -11.77 -22.97 -6.81
N VAL A 285 -11.37 -22.26 -7.86
CA VAL A 285 -10.27 -22.71 -8.75
C VAL A 285 -8.97 -22.84 -7.97
N GLY A 286 -8.67 -21.90 -7.07
CA GLY A 286 -7.48 -21.97 -6.21
C GLY A 286 -7.50 -23.10 -5.19
N ALA A 287 -8.68 -23.48 -4.71
CA ALA A 287 -8.83 -24.59 -3.76
C ALA A 287 -8.72 -25.96 -4.45
N ASN A 288 -9.39 -26.13 -5.58
CA ASN A 288 -9.33 -27.35 -6.40
C ASN A 288 -9.80 -27.05 -7.84
N ALA A 289 -8.86 -27.01 -8.78
CA ALA A 289 -9.12 -26.70 -10.17
C ALA A 289 -10.02 -27.75 -10.88
N ASP A 290 -9.89 -29.04 -10.50
CA ASP A 290 -10.70 -30.11 -11.09
C ASP A 290 -12.14 -30.04 -10.60
N ALA A 291 -12.34 -29.84 -9.29
CA ALA A 291 -13.68 -29.64 -8.76
C ALA A 291 -14.38 -28.41 -9.36
N ALA A 292 -13.65 -27.30 -9.56
CA ALA A 292 -14.15 -26.12 -10.23
C ALA A 292 -14.57 -26.40 -11.68
N ARG A 293 -13.78 -27.21 -12.41
CA ARG A 293 -14.10 -27.63 -13.78
C ARG A 293 -15.37 -28.50 -13.84
N TYR A 294 -15.52 -29.43 -12.91
CA TYR A 294 -16.75 -30.24 -12.82
C TYR A 294 -17.98 -29.39 -12.48
N ALA A 295 -17.81 -28.30 -11.72
CA ALA A 295 -18.85 -27.33 -11.44
C ALA A 295 -19.12 -26.34 -12.60
N GLY A 296 -18.52 -26.53 -13.77
CA GLY A 296 -18.73 -25.71 -14.98
C GLY A 296 -17.94 -24.42 -15.00
N MET A 297 -17.00 -24.19 -14.10
CA MET A 297 -16.18 -22.96 -14.08
C MET A 297 -15.07 -23.03 -15.12
N ASN A 298 -14.80 -21.88 -15.77
CA ASN A 298 -13.72 -21.78 -16.74
C ASN A 298 -12.37 -21.56 -16.03
N VAL A 299 -11.67 -22.65 -15.71
CA VAL A 299 -10.38 -22.62 -15.01
C VAL A 299 -9.35 -21.76 -15.73
N LYS A 300 -9.25 -21.86 -17.08
CA LYS A 300 -8.27 -21.07 -17.86
C LYS A 300 -8.50 -19.58 -17.73
N LEU A 301 -9.76 -19.15 -17.89
CA LEU A 301 -10.13 -17.74 -17.75
C LEU A 301 -9.83 -17.23 -16.33
N ASN A 302 -10.15 -18.01 -15.30
CA ASN A 302 -9.91 -17.64 -13.91
C ASN A 302 -8.41 -17.52 -13.59
N VAL A 303 -7.55 -18.37 -14.16
CA VAL A 303 -6.09 -18.26 -14.04
C VAL A 303 -5.59 -16.95 -14.65
N VAL A 304 -6.05 -16.61 -15.88
CA VAL A 304 -5.67 -15.35 -16.55
C VAL A 304 -6.17 -14.15 -15.74
N LEU A 305 -7.44 -14.15 -15.32
CA LEU A 305 -8.03 -13.06 -14.54
C LEU A 305 -7.31 -12.86 -13.20
N ALA A 306 -6.93 -13.93 -12.52
CA ALA A 306 -6.21 -13.84 -11.25
C ALA A 306 -4.89 -13.08 -11.39
N LEU A 307 -4.06 -13.45 -12.37
CA LEU A 307 -2.77 -12.79 -12.59
C LEU A 307 -2.92 -11.39 -13.18
N THR A 308 -3.94 -11.15 -14.02
CA THR A 308 -4.26 -9.82 -14.55
C THR A 308 -4.70 -8.87 -13.44
N LEU A 309 -5.63 -9.29 -12.56
CA LEU A 309 -6.08 -8.47 -11.42
C LEU A 309 -4.97 -8.25 -10.39
N SER A 310 -4.14 -9.27 -10.16
CA SER A 310 -2.95 -9.13 -9.33
C SER A 310 -1.98 -8.09 -9.93
N GLY A 311 -1.71 -8.18 -11.23
CA GLY A 311 -0.89 -7.20 -11.95
C GLY A 311 -1.48 -5.80 -11.93
N MET A 312 -2.80 -5.67 -12.05
CA MET A 312 -3.51 -4.39 -11.96
C MET A 312 -3.25 -3.68 -10.62
N LEU A 313 -3.35 -4.41 -9.52
CA LEU A 313 -3.06 -3.86 -8.19
C LEU A 313 -1.57 -3.53 -8.01
N ALA A 314 -0.67 -4.38 -8.51
CA ALA A 314 0.76 -4.10 -8.47
C ALA A 314 1.12 -2.84 -9.29
N GLY A 315 0.55 -2.68 -10.48
CA GLY A 315 0.72 -1.47 -11.30
C GLY A 315 0.13 -0.22 -10.63
N LEU A 316 -0.99 -0.35 -9.92
CA LEU A 316 -1.54 0.73 -9.11
C LEU A 316 -0.59 1.15 -8.00
N ALA A 317 0.09 0.20 -7.32
CA ALA A 317 1.11 0.53 -6.32
C ALA A 317 2.23 1.38 -6.92
N GLY A 318 2.71 1.02 -8.13
CA GLY A 318 3.70 1.79 -8.87
C GLY A 318 3.22 3.19 -9.26
N ALA A 319 1.98 3.31 -9.75
CA ALA A 319 1.40 4.60 -10.13
C ALA A 319 1.21 5.53 -8.92
N VAL A 320 0.76 4.99 -7.78
CA VAL A 320 0.58 5.76 -6.54
C VAL A 320 1.91 6.27 -5.99
N GLU A 321 2.95 5.45 -6.01
CA GLU A 321 4.28 5.87 -5.57
C GLU A 321 4.87 6.93 -6.51
N MET A 322 4.68 6.74 -7.82
CA MET A 322 5.16 7.65 -8.83
C MET A 322 4.47 9.02 -8.74
N SER A 323 3.15 9.04 -8.59
CA SER A 323 2.38 10.28 -8.51
C SER A 323 2.43 10.95 -7.12
N GLY A 324 2.71 10.17 -6.05
CA GLY A 324 2.70 10.66 -4.67
C GLY A 324 4.06 11.05 -4.10
N VAL A 325 5.15 10.39 -4.53
CA VAL A 325 6.45 10.51 -3.87
C VAL A 325 7.60 10.83 -4.83
N VAL A 326 7.76 10.03 -5.88
CA VAL A 326 9.00 10.04 -6.69
C VAL A 326 8.94 11.04 -7.85
N HIS A 327 7.80 11.17 -8.50
CA HIS A 327 7.49 12.12 -9.59
C HIS A 327 8.27 11.95 -10.89
N ASN A 328 9.17 10.99 -11.00
CA ASN A 328 9.87 10.62 -12.22
C ASN A 328 10.28 9.15 -12.19
N MET A 329 10.43 8.52 -13.34
CA MET A 329 10.93 7.15 -13.43
C MET A 329 12.45 7.15 -13.52
N GLN A 330 13.08 6.31 -12.70
CA GLN A 330 14.52 6.15 -12.62
C GLN A 330 14.87 4.65 -12.72
N PRO A 331 16.09 4.30 -13.18
CA PRO A 331 16.64 2.98 -12.93
C PRO A 331 16.58 2.68 -11.42
N ASP A 332 16.37 1.44 -11.06
CA ASP A 332 16.25 1.00 -9.65
C ASP A 332 15.10 1.66 -8.85
N PHE A 333 14.02 2.05 -9.52
CA PHE A 333 12.79 2.49 -8.88
C PHE A 333 12.22 1.42 -7.96
N LEU A 334 12.09 1.71 -6.65
CA LEU A 334 11.58 0.80 -5.63
C LEU A 334 12.13 -0.64 -5.71
N PRO A 335 13.46 -0.82 -5.61
CA PRO A 335 14.06 -2.14 -5.73
C PRO A 335 13.55 -3.06 -4.61
N GLY A 336 13.11 -4.26 -4.99
CA GLY A 336 12.65 -5.28 -4.05
C GLY A 336 11.20 -5.17 -3.58
N LEU A 337 10.46 -4.10 -3.90
CA LEU A 337 9.07 -3.93 -3.45
C LEU A 337 8.19 -5.14 -3.79
N GLY A 338 8.34 -5.72 -4.97
CA GLY A 338 7.56 -6.89 -5.37
C GLY A 338 7.84 -8.14 -4.52
N PHE A 339 9.07 -8.31 -4.05
CA PHE A 339 9.44 -9.40 -3.13
C PHE A 339 9.00 -9.10 -1.70
N ASP A 340 9.20 -7.88 -1.24
CA ASP A 340 8.75 -7.44 0.09
C ASP A 340 7.23 -7.53 0.23
N ALA A 341 6.49 -7.28 -0.85
CA ALA A 341 5.04 -7.45 -0.90
C ALA A 341 4.59 -8.89 -0.60
N ILE A 342 5.40 -9.90 -0.96
CA ILE A 342 5.16 -11.29 -0.59
C ILE A 342 5.23 -11.46 0.93
N ALA A 343 6.24 -10.87 1.55
CA ALA A 343 6.38 -10.88 3.00
C ALA A 343 5.19 -10.23 3.72
N VAL A 344 4.77 -9.05 3.23
CA VAL A 344 3.61 -8.33 3.77
C VAL A 344 2.33 -9.15 3.60
N ALA A 345 2.14 -9.82 2.45
CA ALA A 345 0.99 -10.68 2.21
C ALA A 345 0.95 -11.90 3.14
N LEU A 346 2.10 -12.54 3.36
CA LEU A 346 2.22 -13.68 4.29
C LEU A 346 1.99 -13.24 5.74
N LEU A 347 2.56 -12.11 6.16
CA LEU A 347 2.34 -11.52 7.49
C LEU A 347 0.85 -11.22 7.73
N ALA A 348 0.15 -10.71 6.71
CA ALA A 348 -1.30 -10.49 6.73
C ALA A 348 -2.12 -11.79 6.65
N ARG A 349 -1.48 -12.97 6.48
CA ARG A 349 -2.13 -14.26 6.18
C ARG A 349 -3.07 -14.17 4.97
N ASN A 350 -2.66 -13.44 3.95
CA ASN A 350 -3.43 -13.17 2.72
C ASN A 350 -4.83 -12.57 2.98
N ASN A 351 -5.05 -11.95 4.14
CA ASN A 351 -6.32 -11.31 4.47
C ASN A 351 -6.23 -9.82 4.11
N PRO A 352 -7.12 -9.31 3.21
CA PRO A 352 -7.06 -7.92 2.77
C PRO A 352 -7.14 -6.90 3.91
N ARG A 353 -7.92 -7.18 4.96
CA ARG A 353 -8.06 -6.26 6.10
C ARG A 353 -6.79 -6.19 6.95
N ASN A 354 -6.12 -7.33 7.13
CA ASN A 354 -4.88 -7.38 7.91
C ASN A 354 -3.69 -6.78 7.14
N MET A 355 -3.84 -6.60 5.81
CA MET A 355 -2.79 -6.05 4.95
C MET A 355 -2.39 -4.64 5.38
N VAL A 356 -3.33 -3.85 5.90
CA VAL A 356 -3.06 -2.50 6.42
C VAL A 356 -2.07 -2.56 7.58
N PHE A 357 -2.31 -3.44 8.56
CA PHE A 357 -1.42 -3.58 9.72
C PHE A 357 -0.05 -4.16 9.33
N ALA A 358 -0.04 -5.16 8.45
CA ALA A 358 1.21 -5.74 7.95
C ALA A 358 2.06 -4.72 7.18
N GLY A 359 1.43 -3.91 6.32
CA GLY A 359 2.12 -2.86 5.57
C GLY A 359 2.57 -1.71 6.46
N LEU A 360 1.80 -1.32 7.47
CA LEU A 360 2.23 -0.32 8.46
C LEU A 360 3.45 -0.80 9.26
N LEU A 361 3.46 -2.06 9.69
CA LEU A 361 4.65 -2.64 10.33
C LEU A 361 5.86 -2.60 9.39
N TRP A 362 5.67 -2.95 8.11
CA TRP A 362 6.74 -2.90 7.11
C TRP A 362 7.25 -1.48 6.90
N GLY A 363 6.35 -0.51 6.76
CA GLY A 363 6.68 0.91 6.67
C GLY A 363 7.43 1.42 7.90
N ALA A 364 7.05 0.97 9.10
CA ALA A 364 7.75 1.31 10.35
C ALA A 364 9.19 0.76 10.37
N LEU A 365 9.39 -0.47 9.91
CA LEU A 365 10.74 -1.06 9.78
C LEU A 365 11.62 -0.28 8.81
N LEU A 366 11.06 0.12 7.65
CA LEU A 366 11.78 0.92 6.66
C LEU A 366 12.11 2.34 7.18
N THR A 367 11.20 2.95 7.92
CA THR A 367 11.42 4.29 8.52
C THR A 367 12.45 4.19 9.66
N GLY A 368 12.32 3.19 10.52
CA GLY A 368 13.30 2.90 11.58
C GLY A 368 14.69 2.64 11.03
N ASN A 369 14.80 1.93 9.90
CA ASN A 369 16.07 1.69 9.21
C ASN A 369 16.78 3.00 8.83
N SER A 370 16.04 3.93 8.21
CA SER A 370 16.60 5.22 7.82
C SER A 370 17.04 6.06 9.04
N LEU A 371 16.27 6.01 10.12
CA LEU A 371 16.59 6.72 11.36
C LEU A 371 17.79 6.09 12.08
N MET A 372 17.89 4.77 12.12
CA MET A 372 19.03 4.05 12.71
C MET A 372 20.33 4.35 11.96
N GLN A 373 20.26 4.38 10.63
CA GLN A 373 21.42 4.73 9.81
C GLN A 373 21.87 6.19 10.04
N ALA A 374 20.91 7.12 10.08
CA ALA A 374 21.21 8.54 10.23
C ALA A 374 21.73 8.89 11.64
N ASN A 375 21.15 8.29 12.69
CA ASN A 375 21.42 8.68 14.08
C ASN A 375 22.49 7.82 14.76
N ALA A 376 22.59 6.54 14.42
CA ALA A 376 23.48 5.59 15.09
C ALA A 376 24.57 5.03 14.17
N GLY A 377 24.62 5.43 12.89
CA GLY A 377 25.59 4.92 11.91
C GLY A 377 25.45 3.42 11.64
N LEU A 378 24.32 2.80 12.04
CA LEU A 378 24.10 1.37 11.86
C LEU A 378 23.81 1.05 10.39
N SER A 379 24.31 -0.09 9.93
CA SER A 379 24.09 -0.52 8.56
C SER A 379 22.60 -0.78 8.30
N LYS A 380 22.07 -0.26 7.18
CA LYS A 380 20.72 -0.54 6.70
C LYS A 380 20.44 -2.05 6.53
N ASN A 381 21.48 -2.87 6.36
CA ASN A 381 21.36 -4.31 6.20
C ASN A 381 20.84 -5.02 7.48
N LEU A 382 20.99 -4.40 8.66
CA LEU A 382 20.46 -4.96 9.91
C LEU A 382 18.94 -5.13 9.86
N VAL A 383 18.22 -4.13 9.35
CA VAL A 383 16.76 -4.24 9.20
C VAL A 383 16.39 -5.28 8.14
N GLY A 384 17.18 -5.41 7.07
CA GLY A 384 17.01 -6.49 6.09
C GLY A 384 17.11 -7.88 6.74
N ILE A 385 18.04 -8.07 7.69
CA ILE A 385 18.14 -9.32 8.47
C ILE A 385 16.89 -9.52 9.32
N ILE A 386 16.39 -8.49 10.01
CA ILE A 386 15.16 -8.56 10.81
C ILE A 386 13.96 -8.93 9.93
N GLN A 387 13.83 -8.29 8.77
CA GLN A 387 12.79 -8.59 7.79
C GLN A 387 12.86 -10.04 7.31
N ALA A 388 14.04 -10.54 6.97
CA ALA A 388 14.27 -11.93 6.56
C ALA A 388 13.89 -12.92 7.69
N LEU A 389 14.25 -12.61 8.95
CA LEU A 389 13.85 -13.42 10.11
C LEU A 389 12.33 -13.43 10.31
N ILE A 390 11.65 -12.30 10.17
CA ILE A 390 10.19 -12.21 10.23
C ILE A 390 9.56 -13.14 9.18
N ILE A 391 10.02 -13.06 7.93
CA ILE A 391 9.53 -13.93 6.84
C ILE A 391 9.78 -15.39 7.17
N MET A 392 10.99 -15.72 7.61
CA MET A 392 11.38 -17.09 7.98
C MET A 392 10.48 -17.65 9.07
N PHE A 393 10.22 -16.89 10.15
CA PHE A 393 9.36 -17.35 11.25
C PHE A 393 7.90 -17.48 10.84
N ILE A 394 7.39 -16.61 9.94
CA ILE A 394 6.02 -16.72 9.43
C ILE A 394 5.89 -17.95 8.51
N ALA A 395 6.88 -18.19 7.65
CA ALA A 395 6.88 -19.35 6.76
C ALA A 395 7.13 -20.68 7.52
N ALA A 396 7.84 -20.61 8.64
CA ALA A 396 8.28 -21.74 9.41
C ALA A 396 7.31 -22.17 10.53
N ASP A 397 6.01 -21.82 10.46
CA ASP A 397 5.01 -22.26 11.45
C ASP A 397 5.06 -23.77 11.69
N ALA A 398 5.31 -24.56 10.64
CA ALA A 398 5.52 -25.99 10.74
C ALA A 398 6.78 -26.39 11.53
N ILE A 399 7.88 -25.64 11.35
CA ILE A 399 9.16 -25.89 12.06
C ILE A 399 9.00 -25.53 13.53
N ILE A 400 8.38 -24.38 13.82
CA ILE A 400 8.13 -23.93 15.20
C ILE A 400 7.28 -24.95 15.95
N ARG A 401 6.20 -25.42 15.35
CA ARG A 401 5.33 -26.45 15.95
C ARG A 401 6.07 -27.76 16.19
N THR A 402 7.00 -28.13 15.31
CA THR A 402 7.80 -29.34 15.45
C THR A 402 8.83 -29.17 16.58
N LEU A 403 9.53 -28.04 16.65
CA LEU A 403 10.52 -27.74 17.68
C LEU A 403 9.89 -27.66 19.08
N TRP A 404 8.75 -26.99 19.22
CA TRP A 404 8.02 -26.87 20.49
C TRP A 404 7.02 -27.99 20.73
N ARG A 405 7.01 -29.06 19.91
CA ARG A 405 6.08 -30.20 20.04
C ARG A 405 4.62 -29.79 20.25
N VAL A 406 4.18 -28.67 19.68
CA VAL A 406 2.80 -28.21 19.74
C VAL A 406 1.93 -29.15 18.93
N ARG A 407 1.12 -29.95 19.60
CA ARG A 407 0.23 -30.94 18.99
C ARG A 407 -0.79 -30.25 18.09
N LYS A 408 -0.94 -30.71 16.85
CA LYS A 408 -2.06 -30.27 16.01
C LYS A 408 -3.34 -30.82 16.61
N ALA A 409 -4.34 -29.94 16.80
CA ALA A 409 -5.67 -30.39 17.15
C ALA A 409 -6.17 -31.40 16.10
N THR A 410 -6.68 -32.52 16.54
CA THR A 410 -7.24 -33.54 15.67
C THR A 410 -8.44 -32.98 14.89
N PRO A 411 -8.81 -33.59 13.75
CA PRO A 411 -10.03 -33.16 13.02
C PRO A 411 -11.27 -33.17 13.93
N GLU A 412 -11.35 -34.09 14.86
CA GLU A 412 -12.45 -34.23 15.84
C GLU A 412 -12.44 -33.09 16.87
N GLU A 413 -11.27 -32.73 17.40
CA GLU A 413 -11.12 -31.57 18.32
C GLU A 413 -11.46 -30.24 17.62
N ARG A 414 -11.15 -30.11 16.31
CA ARG A 414 -11.56 -28.94 15.52
C ARG A 414 -13.07 -28.92 15.30
N ALA A 415 -13.67 -30.06 14.97
CA ALA A 415 -15.11 -30.17 14.81
C ALA A 415 -15.85 -29.87 16.14
N ALA A 416 -15.35 -30.41 17.25
CA ALA A 416 -15.91 -30.14 18.58
C ALA A 416 -15.80 -28.65 18.97
N SER A 417 -14.66 -27.97 18.66
CA SER A 417 -14.51 -26.54 18.93
C SER A 417 -15.39 -25.65 18.06
N VAL A 418 -15.74 -26.08 16.85
CA VAL A 418 -16.69 -25.38 15.97
C VAL A 418 -18.11 -25.55 16.46
N ILE A 419 -18.47 -26.74 16.91
CA ILE A 419 -19.80 -27.06 17.46
C ILE A 419 -20.02 -26.29 18.76
N SER A 420 -19.00 -26.23 19.66
CA SER A 420 -19.12 -25.53 20.94
C SER A 420 -19.22 -24.00 20.79
N LYS A 421 -18.66 -23.43 19.71
CA LYS A 421 -18.79 -21.98 19.40
C LYS A 421 -20.08 -21.62 18.64
N GLY A 422 -20.78 -22.59 18.12
CA GLY A 422 -22.02 -22.38 17.37
C GLY A 422 -23.29 -22.35 18.22
N TRP A 423 -23.23 -22.72 19.51
CA TRP A 423 -24.40 -22.83 20.41
C TRP A 423 -24.35 -21.95 21.66
N GLY A 424 -23.44 -20.98 21.68
CA GLY A 424 -23.33 -20.09 22.86
C GLY A 424 -22.74 -18.73 22.50
N GLY A 425 -23.55 -17.86 21.84
CA GLY A 425 -23.14 -16.48 21.58
C GLY A 425 -24.27 -15.72 20.92
#